data_79dfc89f2b2c21d988b391c16e04f254
#
_entry.id   79dfc89f2b2c21d988b391c16e04f254
#
_cell.length_a   1.000
_cell.length_b   1.000
_cell.length_c   1.000
_cell.angle_alpha   90.00
_cell.angle_beta   90.00
_cell.angle_gamma   90.00
#
_symmetry.space_group_name_H-M   'P 1'
#
loop_
_entity.id
_entity.type
_entity.pdbx_description
1 polymer ?
#
loop_
_entity_poly.entity_id
_entity_poly.type
_entity_poly.pdbx_seq_one_letter_code
_entity_poly.pdbx_strand_id
1 'polypeptide(L)'
;MTKRNQDFSKDILSLIRSSVSPAVLSERLQDFHENDLAEVLRELSTAERSRLYRILESSILADVFEYLEEEETVQYLEEMDVKKAAAILSKMETDALADVLKQIDKEKRKLLIQLLDEQVRKDIEMIRSFDEDEIGSRMTTNCIVIRENLTVKQAMSELVSQAADNDNISTIFAVTDRGEFYGALDLKDLITARQDHPMEELIVTSYPYVYGTEQIDDCMERLKDYSEDSIPVLDDDNRFLGVITSAGIIDLVDDEMGEDYAKLAGLTAEEDLKEPLFESMKKRMPWLIVLLGLGMVVSSVVGMFEKVVTCLPIIMCFQSLILDMAGNVGTQSLAVTIRVLMDETLTGRQKAELVLKEMRIGLCNGGLLGILSFVLIGLYIFLFKGKTLVFAYAVSGCIGLSLLVAMLVSSAVGTCIPLFFKKVGVDPAVASGPLITTMNDLVAVITYYGMSWIFLIEMFHLAG
;
A
#
# COMPACT_ATOMS: atom_id res chain seq x y z
N MET A 1 9.42 30.72 -13.21
CA MET A 1 10.66 30.08 -13.69
C MET A 1 10.70 28.69 -13.08
N THR A 2 10.22 27.69 -13.78
CA THR A 2 10.32 26.27 -13.43
C THR A 2 11.79 25.89 -13.52
N LYS A 3 12.43 25.53 -12.40
CA LYS A 3 13.72 24.84 -12.43
C LYS A 3 13.48 23.54 -13.21
N ARG A 4 14.00 23.41 -14.42
CA ARG A 4 14.16 22.13 -15.09
C ARG A 4 15.03 21.29 -14.16
N ASN A 5 14.55 20.13 -13.74
CA ASN A 5 15.42 19.04 -13.32
C ASN A 5 16.42 18.85 -14.46
N GLN A 6 17.69 18.98 -14.16
CA GLN A 6 18.75 18.80 -15.14
C GLN A 6 18.86 17.30 -15.34
N ASP A 7 18.45 16.82 -16.50
CA ASP A 7 18.56 15.41 -16.89
C ASP A 7 20.05 15.13 -17.22
N PHE A 8 20.72 14.47 -16.30
CA PHE A 8 22.15 14.12 -16.42
C PHE A 8 22.38 12.84 -17.24
N SER A 9 21.33 12.10 -17.63
CA SER A 9 21.47 10.81 -18.34
C SER A 9 22.31 10.92 -19.60
N LYS A 10 22.17 12.00 -20.37
CA LYS A 10 22.97 12.22 -21.58
C LYS A 10 24.44 12.48 -21.30
N ASP A 11 24.74 13.19 -20.21
CA ASP A 11 26.11 13.49 -19.83
C ASP A 11 26.80 12.22 -19.33
N ILE A 12 26.11 11.42 -18.50
CA ILE A 12 26.58 10.12 -18.01
C ILE A 12 26.80 9.15 -19.18
N LEU A 13 25.82 9.00 -20.11
CA LEU A 13 25.97 8.15 -21.30
C LEU A 13 27.15 8.57 -22.17
N SER A 14 27.32 9.87 -22.40
CA SER A 14 28.44 10.39 -23.18
C SER A 14 29.79 10.10 -22.52
N LEU A 15 29.82 10.18 -21.19
CA LEU A 15 31.02 9.87 -20.38
C LEU A 15 31.37 8.38 -20.44
N ILE A 16 30.41 7.50 -20.27
CA ILE A 16 30.59 6.05 -20.36
C ILE A 16 31.07 5.61 -21.75
N ARG A 17 30.58 6.23 -22.82
CA ARG A 17 30.94 5.96 -24.22
C ARG A 17 32.22 6.64 -24.64
N SER A 18 32.78 7.52 -23.82
CA SER A 18 34.02 8.19 -24.12
C SER A 18 35.24 7.25 -24.00
N SER A 19 36.36 7.67 -24.55
CA SER A 19 37.64 6.94 -24.51
C SER A 19 38.54 7.28 -23.32
N VAL A 20 37.96 7.79 -22.22
CA VAL A 20 38.69 8.08 -20.98
C VAL A 20 39.23 6.83 -20.30
N SER A 21 40.27 6.98 -19.51
CA SER A 21 40.84 5.85 -18.76
C SER A 21 39.86 5.36 -17.70
N PRO A 22 39.86 4.04 -17.32
CA PRO A 22 38.96 3.49 -16.31
C PRO A 22 38.97 4.26 -14.99
N ALA A 23 40.15 4.69 -14.51
CA ALA A 23 40.25 5.42 -13.24
C ALA A 23 39.57 6.80 -13.31
N VAL A 24 39.75 7.54 -14.41
CA VAL A 24 39.09 8.84 -14.63
C VAL A 24 37.58 8.66 -14.83
N LEU A 25 37.16 7.57 -15.46
CA LEU A 25 35.72 7.25 -15.61
C LEU A 25 35.08 7.00 -14.24
N SER A 26 35.69 6.18 -13.40
CA SER A 26 35.19 5.90 -12.05
C SER A 26 35.09 7.17 -11.20
N GLU A 27 36.17 8.00 -11.19
CA GLU A 27 36.19 9.26 -10.45
C GLU A 27 35.07 10.23 -10.88
N ARG A 28 34.85 10.37 -12.20
CA ARG A 28 33.82 11.27 -12.72
C ARG A 28 32.40 10.76 -12.55
N LEU A 29 32.19 9.44 -12.52
CA LEU A 29 30.87 8.88 -12.28
C LEU A 29 30.40 9.08 -10.83
N GLN A 30 31.34 9.18 -9.88
CA GLN A 30 31.04 9.52 -8.48
C GLN A 30 30.54 10.97 -8.27
N ASP A 31 30.68 11.85 -9.27
CA ASP A 31 30.14 13.21 -9.23
C ASP A 31 28.60 13.23 -9.48
N PHE A 32 28.00 12.12 -9.94
CA PHE A 32 26.57 11.99 -10.21
C PHE A 32 25.87 11.23 -9.07
N HIS A 33 24.60 11.54 -8.86
CA HIS A 33 23.79 10.84 -7.88
C HIS A 33 23.53 9.37 -8.32
N GLU A 34 23.46 8.47 -7.38
CA GLU A 34 23.30 7.02 -7.58
C GLU A 34 22.02 6.71 -8.37
N ASN A 35 20.92 7.42 -8.09
CA ASN A 35 19.68 7.31 -8.86
C ASN A 35 19.84 7.65 -10.35
N ASP A 36 20.60 8.71 -10.70
CA ASP A 36 20.86 9.05 -12.10
C ASP A 36 21.70 7.95 -12.80
N LEU A 37 22.61 7.31 -12.05
CA LEU A 37 23.37 6.16 -12.55
C LEU A 37 22.50 4.92 -12.73
N ALA A 38 21.56 4.68 -11.83
CA ALA A 38 20.58 3.57 -11.92
C ALA A 38 19.68 3.72 -13.16
N GLU A 39 19.14 4.92 -13.41
CA GLU A 39 18.37 5.20 -14.63
C GLU A 39 19.17 4.92 -15.91
N VAL A 40 20.44 5.34 -15.94
CA VAL A 40 21.32 5.13 -17.10
C VAL A 40 21.67 3.65 -17.31
N LEU A 41 21.77 2.84 -16.25
CA LEU A 41 22.01 1.39 -16.38
C LEU A 41 20.93 0.71 -17.25
N ARG A 42 19.69 1.17 -17.18
CA ARG A 42 18.57 0.66 -18.01
C ARG A 42 18.77 0.92 -19.51
N GLU A 43 19.46 2.01 -19.86
CA GLU A 43 19.71 2.40 -21.25
C GLU A 43 20.98 1.77 -21.85
N LEU A 44 21.84 1.16 -21.02
CA LEU A 44 23.11 0.58 -21.45
C LEU A 44 22.93 -0.82 -22.02
N SER A 45 23.75 -1.15 -23.00
CA SER A 45 23.91 -2.54 -23.47
C SER A 45 24.64 -3.39 -22.43
N THR A 46 24.42 -4.71 -22.43
CA THR A 46 25.12 -5.66 -21.55
C THR A 46 26.65 -5.52 -21.59
N ALA A 47 27.21 -5.18 -22.75
CA ALA A 47 28.67 -4.96 -22.88
C ALA A 47 29.14 -3.67 -22.17
N GLU A 48 28.34 -2.60 -22.24
CA GLU A 48 28.63 -1.33 -21.53
C GLU A 48 28.48 -1.52 -20.03
N ARG A 49 27.41 -2.19 -19.54
CA ARG A 49 27.24 -2.54 -18.13
C ARG A 49 28.38 -3.41 -17.61
N SER A 50 28.76 -4.47 -18.32
CA SER A 50 29.88 -5.34 -17.94
C SER A 50 31.22 -4.58 -17.85
N ARG A 51 31.38 -3.49 -18.61
CA ARG A 51 32.53 -2.60 -18.47
C ARG A 51 32.46 -1.81 -17.17
N LEU A 52 31.30 -1.26 -16.82
CA LEU A 52 31.09 -0.51 -15.57
C LEU A 52 31.29 -1.40 -14.34
N TYR A 53 30.76 -2.62 -14.33
CA TYR A 53 30.93 -3.58 -13.22
C TYR A 53 32.39 -3.89 -12.89
N ARG A 54 33.28 -3.76 -13.89
CA ARG A 54 34.73 -3.95 -13.70
C ARG A 54 35.46 -2.70 -13.24
N ILE A 55 34.90 -1.52 -13.52
CA ILE A 55 35.53 -0.22 -13.24
C ILE A 55 35.10 0.33 -11.89
N LEU A 56 33.80 0.20 -11.58
CA LEU A 56 33.23 0.73 -10.34
C LEU A 56 33.53 -0.21 -9.16
N GLU A 57 33.74 0.39 -8.00
CA GLU A 57 33.85 -0.31 -6.73
C GLU A 57 32.52 -0.99 -6.37
N SER A 58 32.60 -2.02 -5.53
CA SER A 58 31.38 -2.77 -5.15
C SER A 58 30.43 -1.96 -4.27
N SER A 59 30.96 -1.01 -3.47
CA SER A 59 30.15 -0.07 -2.69
C SER A 59 29.30 0.82 -3.59
N ILE A 60 29.90 1.50 -4.57
CA ILE A 60 29.17 2.36 -5.50
C ILE A 60 28.11 1.60 -6.28
N LEU A 61 28.41 0.35 -6.67
CA LEU A 61 27.42 -0.48 -7.36
C LEU A 61 26.31 -0.94 -6.42
N ALA A 62 26.58 -1.16 -5.13
CA ALA A 62 25.57 -1.44 -4.13
C ALA A 62 24.60 -0.27 -3.99
N ASP A 63 25.14 0.94 -3.77
CA ASP A 63 24.37 2.18 -3.65
C ASP A 63 23.49 2.44 -4.88
N VAL A 64 24.02 2.18 -6.10
CA VAL A 64 23.25 2.31 -7.35
C VAL A 64 22.17 1.24 -7.47
N PHE A 65 22.41 0.02 -7.00
CA PHE A 65 21.46 -1.09 -7.09
C PHE A 65 20.29 -0.94 -6.14
N GLU A 66 20.42 -0.21 -5.06
CA GLU A 66 19.33 0.13 -4.14
C GLU A 66 18.26 1.05 -4.76
N TYR A 67 18.60 1.74 -5.88
CA TYR A 67 17.65 2.52 -6.69
C TYR A 67 17.04 1.73 -7.86
N LEU A 68 17.28 0.43 -7.94
CA LEU A 68 16.71 -0.44 -8.98
C LEU A 68 15.60 -1.31 -8.37
N GLU A 69 14.65 -1.70 -9.22
CA GLU A 69 13.72 -2.75 -8.87
C GLU A 69 14.47 -4.08 -8.60
N GLU A 70 13.99 -4.87 -7.66
CA GLU A 70 14.64 -6.12 -7.24
C GLU A 70 14.88 -7.08 -8.42
N GLU A 71 13.92 -7.19 -9.34
CA GLU A 71 14.03 -8.01 -10.55
C GLU A 71 15.16 -7.52 -11.48
N GLU A 72 15.30 -6.19 -11.63
CA GLU A 72 16.37 -5.58 -12.43
C GLU A 72 17.72 -5.83 -11.77
N THR A 73 17.79 -5.70 -10.45
CA THR A 73 18.99 -5.99 -9.64
C THR A 73 19.42 -7.44 -9.82
N VAL A 74 18.49 -8.39 -9.71
CA VAL A 74 18.78 -9.83 -9.95
C VAL A 74 19.30 -10.05 -11.38
N GLN A 75 18.66 -9.46 -12.39
CA GLN A 75 19.11 -9.56 -13.78
C GLN A 75 20.53 -9.04 -13.95
N TYR A 76 20.87 -7.90 -13.36
CA TYR A 76 22.21 -7.31 -13.48
C TYR A 76 23.27 -8.08 -12.69
N LEU A 77 22.91 -8.65 -11.53
CA LEU A 77 23.77 -9.57 -10.79
C LEU A 77 24.09 -10.85 -11.59
N GLU A 78 23.15 -11.30 -12.45
CA GLU A 78 23.35 -12.45 -13.34
C GLU A 78 24.33 -12.18 -14.48
N GLU A 79 24.54 -10.91 -14.85
CA GLU A 79 25.52 -10.51 -15.85
C GLU A 79 26.98 -10.56 -15.34
N MET A 80 27.19 -10.78 -14.01
CA MET A 80 28.49 -10.74 -13.34
C MET A 80 28.97 -12.11 -12.93
N ASP A 81 30.25 -12.18 -12.57
CA ASP A 81 30.75 -13.36 -11.86
C ASP A 81 30.23 -13.38 -10.40
N VAL A 82 30.05 -14.58 -9.87
CA VAL A 82 29.42 -14.81 -8.55
C VAL A 82 30.18 -14.11 -7.41
N LYS A 83 31.51 -13.94 -7.51
CA LYS A 83 32.29 -13.26 -6.48
C LYS A 83 32.04 -11.77 -6.47
N LYS A 84 31.95 -11.15 -7.67
CA LYS A 84 31.64 -9.72 -7.79
C LYS A 84 30.20 -9.45 -7.32
N ALA A 85 29.24 -10.30 -7.70
CA ALA A 85 27.88 -10.21 -7.23
C ALA A 85 27.81 -10.31 -5.68
N ALA A 86 28.48 -11.29 -5.07
CA ALA A 86 28.53 -11.41 -3.61
C ALA A 86 29.20 -10.22 -2.93
N ALA A 87 30.24 -9.63 -3.54
CA ALA A 87 30.91 -8.45 -3.00
C ALA A 87 30.04 -7.17 -3.08
N ILE A 88 29.15 -7.07 -4.06
CA ILE A 88 28.14 -6.01 -4.14
C ILE A 88 27.08 -6.23 -3.07
N LEU A 89 26.48 -7.44 -3.04
CA LEU A 89 25.46 -7.81 -2.07
C LEU A 89 25.94 -7.64 -0.62
N SER A 90 27.23 -7.85 -0.33
CA SER A 90 27.81 -7.62 1.02
C SER A 90 27.92 -6.13 1.40
N LYS A 91 27.66 -5.22 0.46
CA LYS A 91 27.70 -3.77 0.69
C LYS A 91 26.32 -3.10 0.61
N MET A 92 25.31 -3.82 0.18
CA MET A 92 23.92 -3.34 0.18
C MET A 92 23.38 -3.28 1.61
N GLU A 93 22.39 -2.43 1.83
CA GLU A 93 21.61 -2.44 3.08
C GLU A 93 20.95 -3.80 3.30
N THR A 94 20.84 -4.21 4.55
CA THR A 94 20.43 -5.58 4.89
C THR A 94 18.98 -5.91 4.52
N ASP A 95 18.08 -4.93 4.56
CA ASP A 95 16.70 -5.04 4.10
C ASP A 95 16.63 -5.20 2.57
N ALA A 96 17.26 -4.30 1.80
CA ALA A 96 17.35 -4.40 0.33
C ALA A 96 18.02 -5.73 -0.11
N LEU A 97 19.09 -6.13 0.57
CA LEU A 97 19.73 -7.44 0.34
C LEU A 97 18.77 -8.60 0.60
N ALA A 98 17.96 -8.54 1.66
CA ALA A 98 17.01 -9.59 1.99
C ALA A 98 15.96 -9.75 0.88
N ASP A 99 15.44 -8.66 0.33
CA ASP A 99 14.43 -8.65 -0.72
C ASP A 99 15.01 -9.13 -2.06
N VAL A 100 16.17 -8.64 -2.47
CA VAL A 100 16.88 -9.16 -3.65
C VAL A 100 17.13 -10.68 -3.55
N LEU A 101 17.53 -11.17 -2.36
CA LEU A 101 17.76 -12.60 -2.16
C LEU A 101 16.47 -13.44 -2.27
N LYS A 102 15.29 -12.90 -1.99
CA LYS A 102 14.00 -13.60 -2.19
C LYS A 102 13.76 -13.91 -3.65
N GLN A 103 14.12 -13.00 -4.56
CA GLN A 103 13.92 -13.13 -6.01
C GLN A 103 14.93 -14.09 -6.68
N ILE A 104 16.07 -14.38 -6.04
CA ILE A 104 17.11 -15.25 -6.62
C ILE A 104 16.73 -16.73 -6.44
N ASP A 105 17.01 -17.54 -7.48
CA ASP A 105 16.81 -18.99 -7.45
C ASP A 105 17.49 -19.66 -6.24
N LYS A 106 16.82 -20.65 -5.65
CA LYS A 106 17.21 -21.27 -4.39
C LYS A 106 18.67 -21.79 -4.34
N GLU A 107 19.15 -22.39 -5.42
CA GLU A 107 20.52 -22.93 -5.44
C GLU A 107 21.57 -21.82 -5.55
N LYS A 108 21.30 -20.82 -6.37
CA LYS A 108 22.18 -19.65 -6.55
C LYS A 108 22.19 -18.77 -5.28
N ARG A 109 21.04 -18.58 -4.65
CA ARG A 109 20.89 -17.89 -3.36
C ARG A 109 21.78 -18.50 -2.27
N LYS A 110 21.76 -19.83 -2.11
CA LYS A 110 22.62 -20.51 -1.15
C LYS A 110 24.09 -20.26 -1.40
N LEU A 111 24.51 -20.28 -2.67
CA LEU A 111 25.90 -20.02 -3.04
C LEU A 111 26.31 -18.58 -2.74
N LEU A 112 25.45 -17.61 -3.05
CA LEU A 112 25.70 -16.20 -2.76
C LEU A 112 25.81 -15.96 -1.27
N ILE A 113 24.86 -16.45 -0.45
CA ILE A 113 24.89 -16.33 1.01
C ILE A 113 26.19 -16.90 1.61
N GLN A 114 26.71 -18.01 1.08
CA GLN A 114 27.99 -18.58 1.54
C GLN A 114 29.20 -17.70 1.23
N LEU A 115 29.09 -16.81 0.24
CA LEU A 115 30.15 -15.90 -0.20
C LEU A 115 30.03 -14.50 0.41
N LEU A 116 28.93 -14.19 1.10
CA LEU A 116 28.78 -12.94 1.85
C LEU A 116 29.77 -12.86 3.01
N ASP A 117 30.08 -11.65 3.42
CA ASP A 117 30.85 -11.39 4.63
C ASP A 117 30.17 -12.02 5.85
N GLU A 118 30.96 -12.48 6.84
CA GLU A 118 30.44 -13.26 7.97
C GLU A 118 29.38 -12.49 8.77
N GLN A 119 29.57 -11.18 8.96
CA GLN A 119 28.61 -10.34 9.68
C GLN A 119 27.30 -10.23 8.90
N VAL A 120 27.38 -9.81 7.64
CA VAL A 120 26.21 -9.66 6.74
C VAL A 120 25.41 -10.98 6.64
N ARG A 121 26.11 -12.12 6.60
CA ARG A 121 25.43 -13.42 6.60
C ARG A 121 24.63 -13.68 7.88
N LYS A 122 25.16 -13.31 9.05
CA LYS A 122 24.45 -13.46 10.33
C LYS A 122 23.22 -12.54 10.38
N ASP A 123 23.38 -11.31 9.90
CA ASP A 123 22.31 -10.32 9.88
C ASP A 123 21.17 -10.78 8.96
N ILE A 124 21.48 -11.28 7.77
CA ILE A 124 20.50 -11.87 6.85
C ILE A 124 19.84 -13.13 7.42
N GLU A 125 20.58 -14.01 8.11
CA GLU A 125 20.00 -15.18 8.77
C GLU A 125 19.01 -14.75 9.87
N MET A 126 19.32 -13.69 10.62
CA MET A 126 18.45 -13.12 11.64
C MET A 126 17.18 -12.52 11.02
N ILE A 127 17.29 -11.63 10.02
CA ILE A 127 16.16 -11.00 9.34
C ILE A 127 15.23 -12.07 8.73
N ARG A 128 15.79 -13.09 8.10
CA ARG A 128 15.04 -14.20 7.51
C ARG A 128 14.42 -15.18 8.51
N SER A 129 14.68 -15.03 9.80
CA SER A 129 14.00 -15.81 10.84
C SER A 129 12.62 -15.26 11.18
N PHE A 130 12.32 -14.02 10.78
CA PHE A 130 11.01 -13.40 10.88
C PHE A 130 10.13 -13.77 9.69
N ASP A 131 8.82 -13.84 9.91
CA ASP A 131 7.83 -14.01 8.84
C ASP A 131 7.72 -12.71 8.01
N GLU A 132 7.24 -12.80 6.76
CA GLU A 132 7.20 -11.65 5.85
C GLU A 132 6.27 -10.51 6.32
N ASP A 133 5.28 -10.84 7.12
CA ASP A 133 4.32 -9.93 7.75
C ASP A 133 4.76 -9.41 9.13
N GLU A 134 5.91 -9.87 9.64
CA GLU A 134 6.52 -9.36 10.86
C GLU A 134 7.49 -8.22 10.57
N ILE A 135 7.46 -7.15 11.40
CA ILE A 135 8.28 -5.94 11.18
C ILE A 135 9.80 -6.22 11.21
N GLY A 136 10.24 -7.26 11.91
CA GLY A 136 11.63 -7.70 11.92
C GLY A 136 12.17 -8.13 10.55
N SER A 137 11.29 -8.53 9.62
CA SER A 137 11.66 -8.88 8.25
C SER A 137 12.07 -7.68 7.40
N ARG A 138 11.75 -6.46 7.85
CA ARG A 138 11.96 -5.18 7.16
C ARG A 138 12.99 -4.28 7.85
N MET A 139 13.69 -4.78 8.86
CA MET A 139 14.71 -4.02 9.58
C MET A 139 16.04 -4.02 8.84
N THR A 140 16.81 -2.93 9.04
CA THR A 140 18.22 -2.86 8.66
C THR A 140 19.12 -2.89 9.89
N THR A 141 20.32 -3.43 9.74
CA THR A 141 21.37 -3.37 10.79
C THR A 141 22.34 -2.21 10.57
N ASN A 142 22.12 -1.40 9.51
CA ASN A 142 22.87 -0.21 9.19
C ASN A 142 22.54 0.93 10.17
N CYS A 143 23.14 0.93 11.35
CA CYS A 143 22.92 1.94 12.39
C CYS A 143 24.10 1.99 13.38
N ILE A 144 24.14 3.04 14.18
CA ILE A 144 25.17 3.25 15.21
C ILE A 144 24.67 2.76 16.56
N VAL A 145 25.42 1.84 17.17
CA VAL A 145 25.09 1.29 18.50
C VAL A 145 26.26 1.54 19.44
N ILE A 146 25.98 2.13 20.58
CA ILE A 146 26.98 2.39 21.64
C ILE A 146 26.54 1.81 22.99
N ARG A 147 27.44 1.68 23.93
CA ARG A 147 27.11 1.31 25.31
C ARG A 147 26.67 2.51 26.12
N GLU A 148 25.65 2.33 26.98
CA GLU A 148 25.10 3.39 27.82
C GLU A 148 26.10 4.04 28.78
N ASN A 149 27.11 3.27 29.22
CA ASN A 149 28.08 3.66 30.24
C ASN A 149 29.33 4.38 29.69
N LEU A 150 29.35 4.74 28.40
CA LEU A 150 30.47 5.45 27.78
C LEU A 150 30.48 6.93 28.19
N THR A 151 31.67 7.55 28.13
CA THR A 151 31.79 9.02 28.17
C THR A 151 31.53 9.60 26.79
N VAL A 152 31.15 10.89 26.70
CA VAL A 152 30.94 11.60 25.41
C VAL A 152 32.11 11.41 24.44
N LYS A 153 33.34 11.45 24.96
CA LYS A 153 34.55 11.23 24.15
C LYS A 153 34.65 9.81 23.60
N GLN A 154 34.32 8.81 24.41
CA GLN A 154 34.31 7.40 23.98
C GLN A 154 33.20 7.12 22.99
N ALA A 155 31.98 7.62 23.27
CA ALA A 155 30.85 7.49 22.37
C ALA A 155 31.14 8.11 20.98
N MET A 156 31.78 9.30 20.96
CA MET A 156 32.22 9.92 19.70
C MET A 156 33.28 9.08 18.96
N SER A 157 34.17 8.42 19.70
CA SER A 157 35.16 7.54 19.07
C SER A 157 34.55 6.27 18.48
N GLU A 158 33.57 5.69 19.19
CA GLU A 158 32.79 4.54 18.70
C GLU A 158 31.98 4.91 17.47
N LEU A 159 31.27 6.06 17.51
CA LEU A 159 30.53 6.57 16.35
C LEU A 159 31.42 6.74 15.14
N VAL A 160 32.56 7.43 15.26
CA VAL A 160 33.47 7.63 14.12
C VAL A 160 34.01 6.32 13.56
N SER A 161 34.20 5.30 14.41
CA SER A 161 34.62 3.98 13.97
C SER A 161 33.52 3.25 13.19
N GLN A 162 32.26 3.36 13.61
CA GLN A 162 31.11 2.69 12.97
C GLN A 162 30.61 3.44 11.74
N ALA A 163 30.72 4.77 11.71
CA ALA A 163 30.27 5.62 10.61
C ALA A 163 31.04 5.40 9.28
N ALA A 164 32.12 4.63 9.31
CA ALA A 164 32.83 4.23 8.09
C ALA A 164 32.09 3.13 7.29
N ASP A 165 31.23 2.35 7.98
CA ASP A 165 30.50 1.23 7.42
C ASP A 165 28.96 1.36 7.58
N ASN A 166 28.46 2.47 8.17
CA ASN A 166 27.05 2.71 8.40
C ASN A 166 26.67 4.15 7.98
N ASP A 167 25.57 4.28 7.25
CA ASP A 167 25.05 5.54 6.73
C ASP A 167 24.01 6.18 7.66
N ASN A 168 23.24 5.37 8.41
CA ASN A 168 22.23 5.83 9.37
C ASN A 168 22.88 6.27 10.68
N ILE A 169 23.49 7.46 10.66
CA ILE A 169 24.25 8.03 11.78
C ILE A 169 23.50 9.11 12.57
N SER A 170 22.34 9.58 12.08
CA SER A 170 21.59 10.67 12.69
C SER A 170 21.13 10.34 14.11
N THR A 171 20.67 9.09 14.30
CA THR A 171 20.25 8.54 15.59
C THR A 171 21.26 7.49 16.05
N ILE A 172 21.67 7.59 17.30
CA ILE A 172 22.63 6.68 17.94
C ILE A 172 21.87 5.90 19.03
N PHE A 173 21.95 4.59 19.00
CA PHE A 173 21.26 3.71 19.93
C PHE A 173 22.19 3.29 21.07
N ALA A 174 21.69 3.44 22.28
CA ALA A 174 22.41 3.05 23.50
C ALA A 174 21.88 1.70 23.99
N VAL A 175 22.81 0.77 24.28
CA VAL A 175 22.49 -0.54 24.82
C VAL A 175 23.25 -0.81 26.13
N THR A 176 22.66 -1.65 26.96
CA THR A 176 23.31 -2.15 28.19
C THR A 176 24.47 -3.10 27.86
N ASP A 177 25.27 -3.46 28.88
CA ASP A 177 26.32 -4.48 28.71
C ASP A 177 25.79 -5.87 28.25
N ARG A 178 24.48 -6.11 28.39
CA ARG A 178 23.81 -7.35 27.96
C ARG A 178 23.23 -7.24 26.55
N GLY A 179 23.35 -6.07 25.91
CA GLY A 179 22.76 -5.79 24.61
C GLY A 179 21.27 -5.42 24.64
N GLU A 180 20.70 -5.19 25.83
CA GLU A 180 19.32 -4.71 25.99
C GLU A 180 19.24 -3.24 25.60
N PHE A 181 18.18 -2.84 24.89
CA PHE A 181 17.96 -1.45 24.49
C PHE A 181 17.78 -0.56 25.73
N TYR A 182 18.53 0.52 25.80
CA TYR A 182 18.50 1.46 26.90
C TYR A 182 17.82 2.79 26.49
N GLY A 183 18.08 3.27 25.30
CA GLY A 183 17.54 4.52 24.75
C GLY A 183 18.25 4.95 23.49
N ALA A 184 17.94 6.14 23.01
CA ALA A 184 18.57 6.73 21.83
C ALA A 184 19.00 8.15 22.08
N LEU A 185 19.92 8.68 21.26
CA LEU A 185 20.35 10.07 21.28
C LEU A 185 20.62 10.57 19.87
N ASP A 186 20.40 11.86 19.64
CA ASP A 186 20.72 12.49 18.36
C ASP A 186 22.21 12.73 18.20
N LEU A 187 22.73 12.51 17.01
CA LEU A 187 24.10 12.87 16.63
C LEU A 187 24.42 14.34 16.96
N LYS A 188 23.47 15.23 16.72
CA LYS A 188 23.59 16.66 17.00
C LYS A 188 23.88 16.92 18.49
N ASP A 189 23.19 16.20 19.38
CA ASP A 189 23.37 16.39 20.83
C ASP A 189 24.73 15.87 21.29
N LEU A 190 25.17 14.72 20.73
CA LEU A 190 26.51 14.20 21.00
C LEU A 190 27.61 15.15 20.51
N ILE A 191 27.47 15.75 19.30
CA ILE A 191 28.46 16.70 18.73
C ILE A 191 28.52 17.99 19.56
N THR A 192 27.41 18.47 20.10
CA THR A 192 27.33 19.72 20.83
C THR A 192 27.64 19.56 22.33
N ALA A 193 27.66 18.34 22.83
CA ALA A 193 27.95 18.04 24.24
C ALA A 193 29.40 18.36 24.62
N ARG A 194 29.59 18.79 25.85
CA ARG A 194 30.94 18.94 26.42
C ARG A 194 31.47 17.58 26.85
N GLN A 195 32.80 17.42 26.85
CA GLN A 195 33.45 16.14 27.18
C GLN A 195 33.11 15.60 28.59
N ASP A 196 32.81 16.47 29.50
CA ASP A 196 32.46 16.16 30.93
C ASP A 196 30.94 16.08 31.15
N HIS A 197 30.12 16.21 30.10
CA HIS A 197 28.67 16.08 30.19
C HIS A 197 28.28 14.62 30.46
N PRO A 198 27.37 14.36 31.44
CA PRO A 198 26.89 12.98 31.67
C PRO A 198 26.13 12.44 30.44
N MET A 199 26.52 11.29 29.96
CA MET A 199 25.85 10.64 28.81
C MET A 199 24.37 10.33 29.12
N GLU A 200 24.06 10.00 30.40
CA GLU A 200 22.69 9.71 30.83
C GLU A 200 21.71 10.86 30.57
N GLU A 201 22.18 12.11 30.56
CA GLU A 201 21.36 13.29 30.28
C GLU A 201 21.12 13.52 28.78
N LEU A 202 21.93 12.88 27.90
CA LEU A 202 21.79 12.94 26.45
C LEU A 202 20.91 11.82 25.92
N ILE A 203 20.83 10.69 26.63
CA ILE A 203 20.08 9.51 26.18
C ILE A 203 18.61 9.66 26.54
N VAL A 204 17.74 9.61 25.54
CA VAL A 204 16.28 9.59 25.69
C VAL A 204 15.83 8.15 25.91
N THR A 205 15.48 7.81 27.16
CA THR A 205 15.07 6.46 27.54
C THR A 205 13.61 6.13 27.19
N SER A 206 12.79 7.16 26.89
CA SER A 206 11.40 7.01 26.45
C SER A 206 11.27 6.97 24.91
N TYR A 207 12.34 6.60 24.21
CA TYR A 207 12.37 6.52 22.77
C TYR A 207 11.43 5.40 22.27
N PRO A 208 10.66 5.62 21.17
CA PRO A 208 9.76 4.60 20.63
C PRO A 208 10.53 3.38 20.11
N TYR A 209 9.93 2.21 20.22
CA TYR A 209 10.50 0.95 19.72
C TYR A 209 9.39 -0.01 19.27
N VAL A 210 9.77 -1.04 18.53
CA VAL A 210 8.91 -2.15 18.12
C VAL A 210 9.61 -3.49 18.44
N TYR A 211 8.81 -4.55 18.61
CA TYR A 211 9.35 -5.91 18.67
C TYR A 211 9.36 -6.53 17.29
N GLY A 212 10.42 -7.23 16.93
CA GLY A 212 10.58 -7.85 15.62
C GLY A 212 9.46 -8.81 15.21
N THR A 213 8.76 -9.40 16.18
CA THR A 213 7.61 -10.29 15.99
C THR A 213 6.26 -9.56 15.89
N GLU A 214 6.22 -8.23 15.99
CA GLU A 214 4.97 -7.48 15.75
C GLU A 214 4.59 -7.51 14.27
N GLN A 215 3.29 -7.63 14.00
CA GLN A 215 2.78 -7.54 12.63
C GLN A 215 2.96 -6.12 12.08
N ILE A 216 3.34 -6.02 10.81
CA ILE A 216 3.59 -4.73 10.14
C ILE A 216 2.36 -3.83 10.26
N ASP A 217 1.17 -4.33 9.93
CA ASP A 217 -0.10 -3.57 9.97
C ASP A 217 -0.39 -2.99 11.37
N ASP A 218 -0.12 -3.76 12.44
CA ASP A 218 -0.40 -3.34 13.82
C ASP A 218 0.58 -2.26 14.31
N CYS A 219 1.84 -2.29 13.87
CA CYS A 219 2.85 -1.32 14.31
C CYS A 219 2.87 -0.06 13.43
N MET A 220 2.47 -0.12 12.16
CA MET A 220 2.50 1.00 11.21
C MET A 220 1.65 2.18 11.68
N GLU A 221 0.44 1.95 12.19
CA GLU A 221 -0.42 3.02 12.74
C GLU A 221 0.32 3.80 13.83
N ARG A 222 1.08 3.11 14.68
CA ARG A 222 1.87 3.68 15.77
C ARG A 222 3.14 4.36 15.24
N LEU A 223 3.83 3.77 14.27
CA LEU A 223 5.09 4.29 13.73
C LEU A 223 4.90 5.61 12.95
N LYS A 224 3.79 5.77 12.24
CA LYS A 224 3.44 7.01 11.51
C LYS A 224 3.36 8.24 12.41
N ASP A 225 3.05 8.07 13.70
CA ASP A 225 2.90 9.18 14.65
C ASP A 225 4.25 9.71 15.16
N TYR A 226 5.33 8.96 14.98
CA TYR A 226 6.68 9.35 15.37
C TYR A 226 7.43 9.95 14.18
N SER A 227 8.02 11.13 14.39
CA SER A 227 8.83 11.83 13.38
C SER A 227 10.32 11.56 13.60
N GLU A 228 10.67 10.33 13.93
CA GLU A 228 12.04 9.90 14.20
C GLU A 228 12.72 9.41 12.91
N ASP A 229 14.03 9.64 12.77
CA ASP A 229 14.80 9.21 11.61
C ASP A 229 14.90 7.68 11.51
N SER A 230 14.90 7.00 12.67
CA SER A 230 14.90 5.54 12.75
C SER A 230 14.33 5.04 14.08
N ILE A 231 13.67 3.90 14.07
CA ILE A 231 13.01 3.28 15.23
C ILE A 231 13.65 1.92 15.51
N PRO A 232 14.11 1.63 16.74
CA PRO A 232 14.77 0.38 17.09
C PRO A 232 13.80 -0.79 17.08
N VAL A 233 14.28 -1.91 16.55
CA VAL A 233 13.63 -3.22 16.58
C VAL A 233 14.28 -4.07 17.66
N LEU A 234 13.47 -4.65 18.53
CA LEU A 234 13.92 -5.42 19.69
C LEU A 234 13.45 -6.89 19.58
N ASP A 235 14.18 -7.79 20.24
CA ASP A 235 13.68 -9.14 20.49
C ASP A 235 12.78 -9.21 21.73
N ASP A 236 12.20 -10.37 22.03
CA ASP A 236 11.32 -10.59 23.19
C ASP A 236 12.04 -10.41 24.54
N ASP A 237 13.38 -10.43 24.55
CA ASP A 237 14.23 -10.17 25.73
C ASP A 237 14.67 -8.68 25.83
N ASN A 238 14.08 -7.80 25.02
CA ASN A 238 14.43 -6.37 24.87
C ASN A 238 15.85 -6.12 24.34
N ARG A 239 16.47 -7.07 23.66
CA ARG A 239 17.77 -6.84 23.02
C ARG A 239 17.58 -6.13 21.69
N PHE A 240 18.50 -5.24 21.42
CA PHE A 240 18.54 -4.49 20.18
C PHE A 240 18.94 -5.44 19.01
N LEU A 241 18.12 -5.45 17.96
CA LEU A 241 18.33 -6.24 16.75
C LEU A 241 18.77 -5.40 15.56
N GLY A 242 18.12 -4.27 15.34
CA GLY A 242 18.30 -3.37 14.20
C GLY A 242 17.36 -2.19 14.28
N VAL A 243 17.11 -1.54 13.16
CA VAL A 243 16.24 -0.37 13.07
C VAL A 243 15.32 -0.45 11.86
N ILE A 244 14.18 0.21 11.93
CA ILE A 244 13.40 0.62 10.77
C ILE A 244 13.69 2.10 10.53
N THR A 245 14.18 2.45 9.36
CA THR A 245 14.46 3.84 8.97
C THR A 245 13.18 4.57 8.56
N SER A 246 13.20 5.90 8.59
CA SER A 246 12.08 6.70 8.05
C SER A 246 11.80 6.40 6.57
N ALA A 247 12.83 6.11 5.78
CA ALA A 247 12.68 5.64 4.40
C ALA A 247 11.94 4.29 4.35
N GLY A 248 12.41 3.29 5.12
CA GLY A 248 11.73 1.99 5.21
C GLY A 248 10.28 2.08 5.71
N ILE A 249 9.97 3.03 6.62
CA ILE A 249 8.58 3.29 7.02
C ILE A 249 7.75 3.84 5.84
N ILE A 250 8.32 4.73 5.03
CA ILE A 250 7.63 5.28 3.86
C ILE A 250 7.35 4.18 2.84
N ASP A 251 8.32 3.33 2.56
CA ASP A 251 8.18 2.21 1.62
C ASP A 251 7.11 1.22 2.10
N LEU A 252 7.11 0.87 3.39
CA LEU A 252 6.06 0.03 3.98
C LEU A 252 4.66 0.65 3.86
N VAL A 253 4.55 1.97 4.05
CA VAL A 253 3.27 2.68 3.88
C VAL A 253 2.82 2.64 2.42
N ASP A 254 3.73 2.79 1.47
CA ASP A 254 3.43 2.75 0.03
C ASP A 254 2.97 1.35 -0.38
N ASP A 255 3.68 0.30 0.05
CA ASP A 255 3.32 -1.11 -0.15
C ASP A 255 1.90 -1.40 0.41
N GLU A 256 1.62 -1.02 1.68
CA GLU A 256 0.32 -1.21 2.32
C GLU A 256 -0.80 -0.49 1.54
N MET A 257 -0.56 0.76 1.12
CA MET A 257 -1.52 1.53 0.33
C MET A 257 -1.78 0.91 -1.03
N GLY A 258 -0.75 0.37 -1.68
CA GLY A 258 -0.85 -0.32 -2.95
C GLY A 258 -1.67 -1.62 -2.84
N GLU A 259 -1.39 -2.44 -1.81
CA GLU A 259 -2.18 -3.65 -1.52
C GLU A 259 -3.64 -3.32 -1.23
N ASP A 260 -3.92 -2.31 -0.41
CA ASP A 260 -5.27 -1.89 -0.09
C ASP A 260 -6.03 -1.40 -1.34
N TYR A 261 -5.34 -0.67 -2.22
CA TYR A 261 -5.89 -0.25 -3.51
C TYR A 261 -6.22 -1.45 -4.40
N ALA A 262 -5.33 -2.43 -4.48
CA ALA A 262 -5.56 -3.67 -5.22
C ALA A 262 -6.77 -4.46 -4.66
N LYS A 263 -6.82 -4.64 -3.34
CA LYS A 263 -7.95 -5.30 -2.65
C LYS A 263 -9.26 -4.55 -2.88
N LEU A 264 -9.26 -3.21 -2.80
CA LEU A 264 -10.44 -2.38 -3.07
C LEU A 264 -10.93 -2.54 -4.52
N ALA A 265 -10.02 -2.74 -5.47
CA ALA A 265 -10.35 -3.04 -6.87
C ALA A 265 -10.84 -4.48 -7.10
N GLY A 266 -10.75 -5.36 -6.11
CA GLY A 266 -11.11 -6.78 -6.19
C GLY A 266 -10.00 -7.67 -6.74
N LEU A 267 -8.75 -7.29 -6.52
CA LEU A 267 -7.57 -8.11 -6.76
C LEU A 267 -7.14 -8.83 -5.47
N THR A 268 -6.35 -9.87 -5.58
CA THR A 268 -5.78 -10.57 -4.42
C THR A 268 -4.42 -10.02 -4.00
N ALA A 269 -3.74 -9.30 -4.88
CA ALA A 269 -2.46 -8.62 -4.65
C ALA A 269 -2.26 -7.54 -5.72
N GLU A 270 -1.28 -6.69 -5.55
CA GLU A 270 -0.84 -5.72 -6.55
C GLU A 270 -0.46 -6.38 -7.88
N GLU A 271 -0.52 -5.61 -8.96
CA GLU A 271 -0.24 -6.05 -10.32
C GLU A 271 0.63 -5.03 -11.05
N ASP A 272 1.76 -5.49 -11.57
CA ASP A 272 2.70 -4.68 -12.33
C ASP A 272 2.47 -4.73 -13.84
N LEU A 273 2.91 -3.67 -14.55
CA LEU A 273 2.82 -3.56 -16.00
C LEU A 273 3.54 -4.71 -16.73
N LYS A 274 4.62 -5.23 -16.16
CA LYS A 274 5.46 -6.29 -16.77
C LYS A 274 5.02 -7.70 -16.38
N GLU A 275 4.02 -7.84 -15.53
CA GLU A 275 3.59 -9.13 -15.00
C GLU A 275 3.09 -10.08 -16.11
N PRO A 276 3.46 -11.38 -16.09
CA PRO A 276 2.99 -12.37 -17.05
C PRO A 276 1.46 -12.54 -16.98
N LEU A 277 0.82 -12.70 -18.14
CA LEU A 277 -0.64 -12.83 -18.27
C LEU A 277 -1.26 -13.85 -17.30
N PHE A 278 -0.59 -14.98 -17.07
CA PHE A 278 -1.12 -16.04 -16.21
C PHE A 278 -1.13 -15.65 -14.73
N GLU A 279 -0.13 -14.95 -14.25
CA GLU A 279 -0.07 -14.46 -12.87
C GLU A 279 -1.13 -13.37 -12.65
N SER A 280 -1.25 -12.41 -13.55
CA SER A 280 -2.31 -11.41 -13.58
C SER A 280 -3.72 -12.04 -13.51
N MET A 281 -3.96 -13.08 -14.32
CA MET A 281 -5.23 -13.84 -14.28
C MET A 281 -5.46 -14.50 -12.91
N LYS A 282 -4.42 -15.06 -12.29
CA LYS A 282 -4.50 -15.74 -11.00
C LYS A 282 -4.90 -14.78 -9.87
N LYS A 283 -4.42 -13.54 -9.92
CA LYS A 283 -4.78 -12.49 -8.95
C LYS A 283 -6.24 -12.03 -9.08
N ARG A 284 -6.82 -12.06 -10.30
CA ARG A 284 -8.19 -11.58 -10.59
C ARG A 284 -9.26 -12.67 -10.49
N MET A 285 -8.95 -13.90 -10.89
CA MET A 285 -9.94 -14.98 -11.03
C MET A 285 -10.70 -15.34 -9.75
N PRO A 286 -10.10 -15.40 -8.56
CA PRO A 286 -10.81 -15.76 -7.34
C PRO A 286 -12.04 -14.85 -7.10
N TRP A 287 -11.84 -13.54 -7.18
CA TRP A 287 -12.92 -12.56 -7.01
C TRP A 287 -13.97 -12.63 -8.13
N LEU A 288 -13.56 -12.79 -9.38
CA LEU A 288 -14.50 -12.92 -10.50
C LEU A 288 -15.41 -14.13 -10.37
N ILE A 289 -14.91 -15.25 -9.83
CA ILE A 289 -15.73 -16.45 -9.55
C ILE A 289 -16.75 -16.18 -8.44
N VAL A 290 -16.34 -15.52 -7.36
CA VAL A 290 -17.25 -15.13 -6.26
C VAL A 290 -18.34 -14.19 -6.79
N LEU A 291 -17.96 -13.18 -7.56
CA LEU A 291 -18.89 -12.21 -8.14
C LEU A 291 -19.85 -12.85 -9.15
N LEU A 292 -19.39 -13.83 -9.93
CA LEU A 292 -20.27 -14.60 -10.81
C LEU A 292 -21.35 -15.34 -10.00
N GLY A 293 -20.96 -15.98 -8.89
CA GLY A 293 -21.89 -16.65 -8.00
C GLY A 293 -22.93 -15.69 -7.39
N LEU A 294 -22.47 -14.54 -6.89
CA LEU A 294 -23.35 -13.51 -6.34
C LEU A 294 -24.25 -12.90 -7.42
N GLY A 295 -23.76 -12.67 -8.64
CA GLY A 295 -24.55 -12.21 -9.77
C GLY A 295 -25.69 -13.19 -10.16
N MET A 296 -25.45 -14.50 -10.02
CA MET A 296 -26.51 -15.51 -10.20
C MET A 296 -27.61 -15.40 -9.13
N VAL A 297 -27.23 -15.07 -7.88
CA VAL A 297 -28.21 -14.81 -6.81
C VAL A 297 -29.06 -13.59 -7.14
N VAL A 298 -28.42 -12.47 -7.54
CA VAL A 298 -29.14 -11.24 -7.96
C VAL A 298 -30.10 -11.56 -9.11
N SER A 299 -29.66 -12.29 -10.12
CA SER A 299 -30.49 -12.71 -11.26
C SER A 299 -31.69 -13.55 -10.84
N SER A 300 -31.51 -14.45 -9.86
CA SER A 300 -32.58 -15.28 -9.31
C SER A 300 -33.62 -14.42 -8.58
N VAL A 301 -33.17 -13.39 -7.85
CA VAL A 301 -34.08 -12.45 -7.17
C VAL A 301 -34.87 -11.61 -8.18
N VAL A 302 -34.23 -11.14 -9.26
CA VAL A 302 -34.97 -10.48 -10.38
C VAL A 302 -36.07 -11.38 -10.93
N GLY A 303 -35.80 -12.67 -11.11
CA GLY A 303 -36.78 -13.66 -11.57
C GLY A 303 -38.04 -13.77 -10.65
N MET A 304 -37.87 -13.54 -9.36
CA MET A 304 -39.02 -13.52 -8.42
C MET A 304 -40.04 -12.40 -8.72
N PHE A 305 -39.57 -11.32 -9.36
CA PHE A 305 -40.38 -10.17 -9.75
C PHE A 305 -40.91 -10.23 -11.21
N GLU A 306 -40.82 -11.37 -11.89
CA GLU A 306 -41.25 -11.56 -13.28
C GLU A 306 -42.68 -11.04 -13.54
N LYS A 307 -43.59 -11.22 -12.59
CA LYS A 307 -44.96 -10.69 -12.69
C LYS A 307 -45.03 -9.19 -12.79
N VAL A 308 -44.18 -8.47 -12.03
CA VAL A 308 -44.11 -7.00 -12.06
C VAL A 308 -43.61 -6.53 -13.42
N VAL A 309 -42.57 -7.17 -13.92
CA VAL A 309 -41.96 -6.88 -15.23
C VAL A 309 -42.96 -7.13 -16.38
N THR A 310 -43.71 -8.22 -16.32
CA THR A 310 -44.72 -8.60 -17.33
C THR A 310 -45.88 -7.59 -17.36
N CYS A 311 -46.34 -7.15 -16.19
CA CYS A 311 -47.41 -6.18 -16.09
C CYS A 311 -47.01 -4.78 -16.53
N LEU A 312 -45.78 -4.36 -16.24
CA LEU A 312 -45.27 -3.02 -16.50
C LEU A 312 -43.88 -3.04 -17.13
N PRO A 313 -43.73 -3.42 -18.41
CA PRO A 313 -42.39 -3.56 -19.05
C PRO A 313 -41.55 -2.27 -19.02
N ILE A 314 -42.19 -1.09 -18.91
CA ILE A 314 -41.49 0.17 -18.85
C ILE A 314 -40.51 0.29 -17.67
N ILE A 315 -40.77 -0.45 -16.58
CA ILE A 315 -39.94 -0.47 -15.37
C ILE A 315 -38.56 -1.00 -15.70
N MET A 316 -38.44 -1.99 -16.57
CA MET A 316 -37.15 -2.53 -16.99
C MET A 316 -36.21 -1.48 -17.62
N CYS A 317 -36.77 -0.48 -18.29
CA CYS A 317 -35.98 0.58 -18.93
C CYS A 317 -35.15 1.40 -17.92
N PHE A 318 -35.56 1.42 -16.65
CA PHE A 318 -34.93 2.24 -15.61
C PHE A 318 -34.24 1.42 -14.53
N GLN A 319 -34.24 0.07 -14.64
CA GLN A 319 -33.57 -0.80 -13.70
C GLN A 319 -32.08 -0.45 -13.57
N SER A 320 -31.36 -0.35 -14.70
CA SER A 320 -29.94 -0.05 -14.70
C SER A 320 -29.61 1.27 -14.01
N LEU A 321 -30.48 2.28 -14.14
CA LEU A 321 -30.29 3.56 -13.44
C LEU A 321 -30.31 3.40 -11.92
N ILE A 322 -31.22 2.59 -11.39
CA ILE A 322 -31.34 2.38 -9.93
C ILE A 322 -30.17 1.56 -9.41
N LEU A 323 -29.79 0.50 -10.12
CA LEU A 323 -28.64 -0.36 -9.75
C LEU A 323 -27.34 0.44 -9.76
N ASP A 324 -27.08 1.19 -10.84
CA ASP A 324 -25.90 2.01 -10.99
C ASP A 324 -25.77 3.05 -9.87
N MET A 325 -26.82 3.79 -9.57
CA MET A 325 -26.79 4.80 -8.50
C MET A 325 -26.62 4.17 -7.10
N ALA A 326 -27.25 3.03 -6.84
CA ALA A 326 -27.09 2.30 -5.58
C ALA A 326 -25.67 1.75 -5.42
N GLY A 327 -25.10 1.16 -6.49
CA GLY A 327 -23.73 0.67 -6.52
C GLY A 327 -22.72 1.79 -6.26
N ASN A 328 -22.84 2.90 -7.00
CA ASN A 328 -21.94 4.03 -6.88
C ASN A 328 -21.93 4.66 -5.47
N VAL A 329 -23.11 4.88 -4.89
CA VAL A 329 -23.20 5.44 -3.54
C VAL A 329 -22.63 4.48 -2.49
N GLY A 330 -22.86 3.18 -2.64
CA GLY A 330 -22.29 2.19 -1.74
C GLY A 330 -20.76 2.12 -1.82
N THR A 331 -20.21 2.20 -3.03
CA THR A 331 -18.74 2.24 -3.23
C THR A 331 -18.13 3.52 -2.68
N GLN A 332 -18.82 4.67 -2.78
CA GLN A 332 -18.37 5.91 -2.14
C GLN A 332 -18.34 5.79 -0.61
N SER A 333 -19.40 5.23 -0.01
CA SER A 333 -19.44 5.00 1.45
C SER A 333 -18.40 3.96 1.90
N LEU A 334 -18.12 2.93 1.07
CA LEU A 334 -17.04 1.97 1.29
C LEU A 334 -15.68 2.68 1.37
N ALA A 335 -15.34 3.48 0.35
CA ALA A 335 -14.05 4.17 0.27
C ALA A 335 -13.82 5.09 1.48
N VAL A 336 -14.84 5.86 1.88
CA VAL A 336 -14.77 6.70 3.10
C VAL A 336 -14.57 5.85 4.35
N THR A 337 -15.26 4.71 4.44
CA THR A 337 -15.20 3.84 5.62
C THR A 337 -13.83 3.16 5.75
N ILE A 338 -13.29 2.62 4.65
CA ILE A 338 -11.94 2.03 4.63
C ILE A 338 -10.94 3.09 5.06
N ARG A 339 -10.97 4.29 4.45
CA ARG A 339 -10.05 5.38 4.80
C ARG A 339 -10.06 5.72 6.29
N VAL A 340 -11.25 5.81 6.90
CA VAL A 340 -11.38 6.11 8.34
C VAL A 340 -10.90 4.93 9.20
N LEU A 341 -11.08 3.69 8.74
CA LEU A 341 -10.61 2.50 9.47
C LEU A 341 -9.09 2.28 9.38
N MET A 342 -8.43 2.83 8.37
CA MET A 342 -6.97 2.85 8.25
C MET A 342 -6.32 3.89 9.17
N ASP A 343 -6.99 5.03 9.39
CA ASP A 343 -6.41 6.14 10.14
C ASP A 343 -6.76 6.12 11.64
N GLU A 344 -7.83 5.43 12.07
CA GLU A 344 -8.35 5.55 13.43
C GLU A 344 -8.89 4.23 14.01
N THR A 345 -8.53 3.96 15.27
CA THR A 345 -9.17 2.92 16.09
C THR A 345 -10.52 3.43 16.62
N LEU A 346 -11.60 3.11 15.92
CA LEU A 346 -12.94 3.62 16.24
C LEU A 346 -13.58 2.92 17.43
N THR A 347 -14.09 3.71 18.38
CA THR A 347 -15.00 3.24 19.43
C THR A 347 -16.37 2.83 18.84
N GLY A 348 -17.12 2.01 19.57
CA GLY A 348 -18.45 1.59 19.13
C GLY A 348 -19.42 2.76 18.83
N ARG A 349 -19.27 3.89 19.56
CA ARG A 349 -20.05 5.10 19.31
C ARG A 349 -19.65 5.79 18.00
N GLN A 350 -18.37 5.95 17.74
CA GLN A 350 -17.85 6.53 16.51
C GLN A 350 -18.24 5.69 15.29
N LYS A 351 -18.22 4.35 15.38
CA LYS A 351 -18.73 3.46 14.34
C LYS A 351 -20.19 3.74 14.01
N ALA A 352 -21.04 3.89 15.02
CA ALA A 352 -22.45 4.22 14.81
C ALA A 352 -22.62 5.63 14.21
N GLU A 353 -21.83 6.61 14.65
CA GLU A 353 -21.84 7.97 14.10
C GLU A 353 -21.42 7.98 12.62
N LEU A 354 -20.42 7.18 12.22
CA LEU A 354 -20.00 7.02 10.83
C LEU A 354 -21.13 6.45 9.97
N VAL A 355 -21.78 5.34 10.40
CA VAL A 355 -22.93 4.76 9.68
C VAL A 355 -24.05 5.79 9.52
N LEU A 356 -24.41 6.51 10.59
CA LEU A 356 -25.46 7.52 10.55
C LEU A 356 -25.09 8.70 9.64
N LYS A 357 -23.82 9.10 9.59
CA LYS A 357 -23.31 10.14 8.69
C LYS A 357 -23.47 9.73 7.24
N GLU A 358 -23.01 8.54 6.87
CA GLU A 358 -23.10 8.01 5.50
C GLU A 358 -24.58 7.82 5.08
N MET A 359 -25.43 7.30 5.96
CA MET A 359 -26.88 7.20 5.71
C MET A 359 -27.52 8.56 5.44
N ARG A 360 -27.14 9.62 6.19
CA ARG A 360 -27.66 10.98 5.94
C ARG A 360 -27.19 11.51 4.58
N ILE A 361 -25.94 11.24 4.19
CA ILE A 361 -25.41 11.60 2.87
C ILE A 361 -26.20 10.85 1.79
N GLY A 362 -26.42 9.53 1.95
CA GLY A 362 -27.23 8.72 1.04
C GLY A 362 -28.66 9.22 0.92
N LEU A 363 -29.29 9.63 2.03
CA LEU A 363 -30.62 10.22 2.05
C LEU A 363 -30.68 11.55 1.30
N CYS A 364 -29.74 12.44 1.53
CA CYS A 364 -29.67 13.75 0.86
C CYS A 364 -29.45 13.60 -0.65
N ASN A 365 -28.47 12.78 -1.04
CA ASN A 365 -28.16 12.51 -2.44
C ASN A 365 -29.34 11.81 -3.13
N GLY A 366 -29.91 10.80 -2.49
CA GLY A 366 -31.09 10.08 -2.98
C GLY A 366 -32.31 11.00 -3.13
N GLY A 367 -32.51 11.92 -2.20
CA GLY A 367 -33.58 12.94 -2.28
C GLY A 367 -33.39 13.90 -3.46
N LEU A 368 -32.18 14.45 -3.62
CA LEU A 368 -31.87 15.35 -4.74
C LEU A 368 -32.02 14.65 -6.10
N LEU A 369 -31.40 13.47 -6.25
CA LEU A 369 -31.47 12.69 -7.48
C LEU A 369 -32.88 12.11 -7.71
N GLY A 370 -33.62 11.77 -6.66
CA GLY A 370 -35.01 11.34 -6.75
C GLY A 370 -35.92 12.43 -7.31
N ILE A 371 -35.78 13.67 -6.85
CA ILE A 371 -36.53 14.82 -7.39
C ILE A 371 -36.13 15.07 -8.83
N LEU A 372 -34.85 15.06 -9.14
CA LEU A 372 -34.35 15.26 -10.50
C LEU A 372 -34.88 14.18 -11.45
N SER A 373 -34.84 12.90 -11.01
CA SER A 373 -35.37 11.77 -11.76
C SER A 373 -36.88 11.88 -11.97
N PHE A 374 -37.62 12.31 -10.94
CA PHE A 374 -39.06 12.53 -11.06
C PHE A 374 -39.39 13.49 -12.21
N VAL A 375 -38.67 14.59 -12.30
CA VAL A 375 -38.92 15.61 -13.38
C VAL A 375 -38.44 15.08 -14.73
N LEU A 376 -37.19 14.60 -14.82
CA LEU A 376 -36.57 14.24 -16.11
C LEU A 376 -37.20 12.99 -16.71
N ILE A 377 -37.42 11.95 -15.90
CA ILE A 377 -37.99 10.68 -16.36
C ILE A 377 -39.48 10.86 -16.65
N GLY A 378 -40.21 11.62 -15.83
CA GLY A 378 -41.62 11.96 -16.11
C GLY A 378 -41.76 12.63 -17.46
N LEU A 379 -40.96 13.66 -17.73
CA LEU A 379 -40.92 14.35 -19.01
C LEU A 379 -40.52 13.42 -20.17
N TYR A 380 -39.49 12.58 -19.98
CA TYR A 380 -39.06 11.59 -20.96
C TYR A 380 -40.15 10.60 -21.33
N ILE A 381 -40.87 10.02 -20.34
CA ILE A 381 -41.94 9.07 -20.57
C ILE A 381 -43.12 9.76 -21.31
N PHE A 382 -43.46 10.99 -20.90
CA PHE A 382 -44.54 11.75 -21.53
C PHE A 382 -44.22 12.09 -23.00
N LEU A 383 -43.06 12.67 -23.28
CA LEU A 383 -42.70 13.17 -24.62
C LEU A 383 -42.29 12.05 -25.60
N PHE A 384 -41.52 11.07 -25.14
CA PHE A 384 -40.91 10.10 -26.05
C PHE A 384 -41.58 8.70 -26.04
N LYS A 385 -42.29 8.36 -24.95
CA LYS A 385 -43.02 7.08 -24.88
C LYS A 385 -44.52 7.24 -25.14
N GLY A 386 -45.01 8.48 -25.35
CA GLY A 386 -46.38 8.77 -25.69
C GLY A 386 -47.42 8.30 -24.63
N LYS A 387 -47.01 8.25 -23.36
CA LYS A 387 -47.89 7.85 -22.25
C LYS A 387 -48.63 9.06 -21.68
N THR A 388 -49.75 8.82 -20.98
CA THR A 388 -50.48 9.93 -20.31
C THR A 388 -49.59 10.61 -19.25
N LEU A 389 -49.85 11.88 -18.98
CA LEU A 389 -49.12 12.64 -17.96
C LEU A 389 -49.19 11.97 -16.58
N VAL A 390 -50.37 11.47 -16.19
CA VAL A 390 -50.59 10.79 -14.92
C VAL A 390 -49.74 9.50 -14.82
N PHE A 391 -49.72 8.70 -15.87
CA PHE A 391 -48.91 7.48 -15.94
C PHE A 391 -47.43 7.82 -15.87
N ALA A 392 -46.97 8.81 -16.65
CA ALA A 392 -45.59 9.19 -16.70
C ALA A 392 -45.03 9.62 -15.32
N TYR A 393 -45.80 10.49 -14.63
CA TYR A 393 -45.40 10.99 -13.32
C TYR A 393 -45.64 10.00 -12.17
N ALA A 394 -46.59 9.06 -12.30
CA ALA A 394 -46.71 7.95 -11.35
C ALA A 394 -45.49 7.00 -11.41
N VAL A 395 -45.07 6.63 -12.62
CA VAL A 395 -43.87 5.79 -12.83
C VAL A 395 -42.60 6.51 -12.37
N SER A 396 -42.41 7.77 -12.78
CA SER A 396 -41.21 8.54 -12.38
C SER A 396 -41.17 8.82 -10.88
N GLY A 397 -42.32 9.02 -10.23
CA GLY A 397 -42.40 9.17 -8.78
C GLY A 397 -41.99 7.89 -8.04
N CYS A 398 -42.42 6.73 -8.54
CA CYS A 398 -41.97 5.44 -8.01
C CYS A 398 -40.44 5.27 -8.19
N ILE A 399 -39.90 5.61 -9.35
CA ILE A 399 -38.45 5.55 -9.62
C ILE A 399 -37.69 6.49 -8.66
N GLY A 400 -38.12 7.75 -8.52
CA GLY A 400 -37.47 8.71 -7.63
C GLY A 400 -37.48 8.28 -6.16
N LEU A 401 -38.61 7.70 -5.69
CA LEU A 401 -38.69 7.17 -4.33
C LEU A 401 -37.84 5.91 -4.15
N SER A 402 -37.83 5.03 -5.15
CA SER A 402 -36.95 3.85 -5.15
C SER A 402 -35.48 4.24 -5.10
N LEU A 403 -35.08 5.28 -5.83
CA LEU A 403 -33.73 5.83 -5.83
C LEU A 403 -33.32 6.32 -4.43
N LEU A 404 -34.20 7.10 -3.78
CA LEU A 404 -33.98 7.61 -2.43
C LEU A 404 -33.75 6.46 -1.44
N VAL A 405 -34.63 5.45 -1.45
CA VAL A 405 -34.55 4.31 -0.50
C VAL A 405 -33.34 3.44 -0.82
N ALA A 406 -33.09 3.13 -2.09
CA ALA A 406 -31.94 2.34 -2.51
C ALA A 406 -30.62 3.00 -2.11
N MET A 407 -30.44 4.29 -2.36
CA MET A 407 -29.21 5.02 -2.00
C MET A 407 -29.00 5.12 -0.48
N LEU A 408 -30.08 5.32 0.30
CA LEU A 408 -30.03 5.31 1.76
C LEU A 408 -29.52 3.96 2.30
N VAL A 409 -30.11 2.85 1.82
CA VAL A 409 -29.75 1.49 2.27
C VAL A 409 -28.36 1.12 1.76
N SER A 410 -28.01 1.47 0.52
CA SER A 410 -26.70 1.18 -0.06
C SER A 410 -25.57 1.89 0.66
N SER A 411 -25.76 3.14 1.11
CA SER A 411 -24.78 3.83 1.96
C SER A 411 -24.57 3.10 3.29
N ALA A 412 -25.65 2.60 3.90
CA ALA A 412 -25.54 1.80 5.12
C ALA A 412 -24.78 0.48 4.87
N VAL A 413 -25.08 -0.22 3.79
CA VAL A 413 -24.41 -1.48 3.40
C VAL A 413 -22.92 -1.24 3.14
N GLY A 414 -22.59 -0.20 2.34
CA GLY A 414 -21.20 0.17 2.03
C GLY A 414 -20.36 0.52 3.26
N THR A 415 -21.01 1.00 4.34
CA THR A 415 -20.33 1.31 5.60
C THR A 415 -20.31 0.11 6.56
N CYS A 416 -21.42 -0.64 6.66
CA CYS A 416 -21.53 -1.73 7.64
C CYS A 416 -20.68 -2.96 7.28
N ILE A 417 -20.47 -3.26 5.99
CA ILE A 417 -19.72 -4.45 5.56
C ILE A 417 -18.25 -4.35 5.98
N PRO A 418 -17.48 -3.28 5.67
CA PRO A 418 -16.09 -3.17 6.13
C PRO A 418 -15.96 -3.11 7.65
N LEU A 419 -16.90 -2.45 8.36
CA LEU A 419 -16.95 -2.48 9.81
C LEU A 419 -17.16 -3.88 10.39
N PHE A 420 -17.97 -4.71 9.71
CA PHE A 420 -18.16 -6.09 10.08
C PHE A 420 -16.89 -6.93 9.84
N PHE A 421 -16.21 -6.74 8.72
CA PHE A 421 -14.97 -7.44 8.41
C PHE A 421 -13.89 -7.13 9.45
N LYS A 422 -13.66 -5.86 9.78
CA LYS A 422 -12.73 -5.47 10.88
C LYS A 422 -13.13 -6.11 12.23
N LYS A 423 -14.43 -6.25 12.51
CA LYS A 423 -14.89 -6.88 13.75
C LYS A 423 -14.59 -8.38 13.83
N VAL A 424 -14.59 -9.09 12.73
CA VAL A 424 -14.31 -10.54 12.68
C VAL A 424 -12.86 -10.86 12.39
N GLY A 425 -11.97 -9.84 12.40
CA GLY A 425 -10.54 -10.00 12.16
C GLY A 425 -10.17 -10.22 10.68
N VAL A 426 -11.05 -9.80 9.75
CA VAL A 426 -10.77 -9.79 8.31
C VAL A 426 -10.45 -8.37 7.89
N ASP A 427 -9.43 -8.22 7.06
CA ASP A 427 -9.05 -6.92 6.51
C ASP A 427 -10.25 -6.22 5.85
N PRO A 428 -10.57 -4.97 6.26
CA PRO A 428 -11.69 -4.21 5.68
C PRO A 428 -11.56 -3.94 4.18
N ALA A 429 -10.35 -3.85 3.63
CA ALA A 429 -10.10 -3.62 2.21
C ALA A 429 -10.60 -4.78 1.33
N VAL A 430 -10.67 -5.99 1.89
CA VAL A 430 -11.29 -7.17 1.24
C VAL A 430 -12.78 -6.95 0.92
N ALA A 431 -13.46 -6.01 1.61
CA ALA A 431 -14.82 -5.56 1.25
C ALA A 431 -14.83 -4.76 -0.05
N SER A 432 -14.23 -5.30 -1.11
CA SER A 432 -13.94 -4.64 -2.39
C SER A 432 -15.12 -3.90 -3.03
N GLY A 433 -14.80 -2.90 -3.86
CA GLY A 433 -15.81 -2.17 -4.64
C GLY A 433 -16.75 -3.08 -5.43
N PRO A 434 -16.25 -4.08 -6.19
CA PRO A 434 -17.09 -5.05 -6.90
C PRO A 434 -18.02 -5.86 -5.99
N LEU A 435 -17.57 -6.28 -4.81
CA LEU A 435 -18.41 -6.98 -3.84
C LEU A 435 -19.55 -6.09 -3.35
N ILE A 436 -19.22 -4.86 -2.94
CA ILE A 436 -20.22 -3.89 -2.46
C ILE A 436 -21.21 -3.54 -3.57
N THR A 437 -20.75 -3.34 -4.80
CA THR A 437 -21.63 -3.08 -5.95
C THR A 437 -22.63 -4.22 -6.13
N THR A 438 -22.19 -5.47 -6.11
CA THR A 438 -23.08 -6.64 -6.28
C THR A 438 -24.07 -6.79 -5.12
N MET A 439 -23.66 -6.50 -3.88
CA MET A 439 -24.56 -6.48 -2.73
C MET A 439 -25.59 -5.35 -2.85
N ASN A 440 -25.19 -4.18 -3.33
CA ASN A 440 -26.08 -3.06 -3.55
C ASN A 440 -27.02 -3.28 -4.73
N ASP A 441 -26.63 -4.05 -5.75
CA ASP A 441 -27.53 -4.50 -6.82
C ASP A 441 -28.69 -5.31 -6.26
N LEU A 442 -28.41 -6.20 -5.32
CA LEU A 442 -29.47 -6.96 -4.63
C LEU A 442 -30.44 -6.04 -3.88
N VAL A 443 -29.90 -5.07 -3.12
CA VAL A 443 -30.70 -4.05 -2.41
C VAL A 443 -31.55 -3.24 -3.40
N ALA A 444 -30.93 -2.79 -4.49
CA ALA A 444 -31.59 -1.98 -5.52
C ALA A 444 -32.73 -2.74 -6.21
N VAL A 445 -32.51 -4.01 -6.58
CA VAL A 445 -33.51 -4.88 -7.20
C VAL A 445 -34.73 -5.08 -6.26
N ILE A 446 -34.50 -5.46 -5.02
CA ILE A 446 -35.56 -5.67 -4.04
C ILE A 446 -36.34 -4.38 -3.80
N THR A 447 -35.63 -3.27 -3.62
CA THR A 447 -36.24 -1.96 -3.39
C THR A 447 -37.07 -1.52 -4.60
N TYR A 448 -36.49 -1.55 -5.78
CA TYR A 448 -37.10 -1.03 -6.99
C TYR A 448 -38.33 -1.85 -7.42
N TYR A 449 -38.18 -3.15 -7.53
CA TYR A 449 -39.31 -3.98 -7.92
C TYR A 449 -40.37 -4.15 -6.81
N GLY A 450 -39.95 -4.19 -5.56
CA GLY A 450 -40.87 -4.19 -4.41
C GLY A 450 -41.70 -2.93 -4.35
N MET A 451 -41.09 -1.76 -4.51
CA MET A 451 -41.82 -0.49 -4.55
C MET A 451 -42.68 -0.37 -5.81
N SER A 452 -42.20 -0.84 -6.95
CA SER A 452 -42.98 -0.86 -8.18
C SER A 452 -44.25 -1.75 -8.03
N TRP A 453 -44.13 -2.89 -7.37
CA TRP A 453 -45.29 -3.73 -7.06
C TRP A 453 -46.26 -2.99 -6.17
N ILE A 454 -45.82 -2.50 -5.02
CA ILE A 454 -46.70 -1.85 -4.03
C ILE A 454 -47.36 -0.60 -4.63
N PHE A 455 -46.61 0.31 -5.21
CA PHE A 455 -47.13 1.58 -5.66
C PHE A 455 -47.87 1.48 -7.00
N LEU A 456 -47.21 0.89 -8.03
CA LEU A 456 -47.78 0.96 -9.38
C LEU A 456 -48.84 -0.10 -9.64
N ILE A 457 -48.74 -1.28 -9.03
CA ILE A 457 -49.69 -2.35 -9.25
C ILE A 457 -50.82 -2.32 -8.20
N GLU A 458 -50.49 -2.38 -6.91
CA GLU A 458 -51.48 -2.47 -5.85
C GLU A 458 -52.19 -1.15 -5.56
N MET A 459 -51.46 -0.01 -5.54
CA MET A 459 -52.03 1.28 -5.16
C MET A 459 -52.62 2.06 -6.34
N PHE A 460 -51.89 2.16 -7.46
CA PHE A 460 -52.35 2.89 -8.63
C PHE A 460 -53.08 2.04 -9.67
N HIS A 461 -53.11 0.70 -9.51
CA HIS A 461 -53.76 -0.25 -10.42
C HIS A 461 -53.37 -0.04 -11.91
N LEU A 462 -52.11 0.29 -12.18
CA LEU A 462 -51.65 0.57 -13.54
C LEU A 462 -51.36 -0.69 -14.36
N ALA A 463 -51.45 -1.87 -13.76
CA ALA A 463 -51.44 -3.15 -14.45
C ALA A 463 -52.84 -3.36 -15.01
N GLY A 464 -53.04 -2.99 -16.30
CA GLY A 464 -54.28 -3.22 -17.02
C GLY A 464 -54.47 -4.66 -17.45
#